data_774b71e396d965c422530b091d570551
#
_entry.id   774b71e396d965c422530b091d570551
#
_cell.length_a   1.000
_cell.length_b   1.000
_cell.length_c   1.000
_cell.angle_alpha   90.00
_cell.angle_beta   90.00
_cell.angle_gamma   90.00
#
_symmetry.space_group_name_H-M   'P 1'
#
loop_
_entity.id
_entity.type
_entity.pdbx_description
1 polymer ?
#
loop_
_entity_poly.entity_id
_entity_poly.type
_entity_poly.pdbx_seq_one_letter_code
_entity_poly.pdbx_strand_id
1 'polypeptide(L)'
;MFKSINKNTLIAGSFFFCVLYALFVMRPFRSAMAAQIGTSDLTYFLLIVVLVMLLANPIYSLIVSRVKESRLVTYIYGFFILNLFLYAFINNLYPDNYVVGVSFYIWYNVFNFFVVSVFWAKTVNSFQTDDSKKYFGIISAFGSAGAWLGSQSVLLFLADLPVVAMLCASVGLILGIVLSRLLNSVSSEIIKKENSGFLSELSEQFIQIKSNKLVRQLLIYAFLWTCLATSLYFFGLEIINKYSTDVVEQRKIFSLADSVVTPISFFAQLFLTRFFLESRFFGITFVLIT
;
A
#
# COMPACT_ATOMS: atom_id res chain seq x y z
N MET A 1 -14.51 15.27 20.69
CA MET A 1 -13.48 14.59 19.89
C MET A 1 -13.11 15.35 18.62
N PHE A 2 -14.00 16.08 17.98
CA PHE A 2 -13.76 16.74 16.68
C PHE A 2 -13.42 18.23 16.74
N LYS A 3 -13.21 18.81 17.92
CA LYS A 3 -13.17 20.28 18.14
C LYS A 3 -11.90 21.01 17.63
N SER A 4 -10.92 20.31 17.04
CA SER A 4 -9.77 20.94 16.36
C SER A 4 -9.05 19.96 15.41
N ILE A 5 -9.74 19.45 14.39
CA ILE A 5 -9.05 18.75 13.30
C ILE A 5 -8.28 19.84 12.53
N ASN A 6 -6.96 19.75 12.54
CA ASN A 6 -6.10 20.67 11.81
C ASN A 6 -6.35 20.49 10.29
N LYS A 7 -6.34 21.60 9.54
CA LYS A 7 -6.47 21.59 8.07
C LYS A 7 -5.53 20.58 7.41
N ASN A 8 -4.28 20.47 7.89
CA ASN A 8 -3.30 19.52 7.40
C ASN A 8 -3.76 18.05 7.59
N THR A 9 -4.46 17.74 8.70
CA THR A 9 -4.99 16.39 8.95
C THR A 9 -6.06 16.00 7.94
N LEU A 10 -6.96 16.93 7.59
CA LEU A 10 -7.98 16.70 6.56
C LEU A 10 -7.35 16.52 5.19
N ILE A 11 -6.37 17.34 4.82
CA ILE A 11 -5.66 17.23 3.55
C ILE A 11 -4.91 15.90 3.48
N ALA A 12 -4.16 15.52 4.54
CA ALA A 12 -3.44 14.25 4.60
C ALA A 12 -4.40 13.05 4.57
N GLY A 13 -5.53 13.13 5.28
CA GLY A 13 -6.58 12.11 5.24
C GLY A 13 -7.18 11.96 3.85
N SER A 14 -7.55 13.06 3.20
CA SER A 14 -8.06 13.05 1.82
C SER A 14 -7.02 12.54 0.82
N PHE A 15 -5.75 12.86 1.02
CA PHE A 15 -4.65 12.31 0.23
C PHE A 15 -4.56 10.80 0.39
N PHE A 16 -4.61 10.28 1.62
CA PHE A 16 -4.57 8.84 1.87
C PHE A 16 -5.81 8.11 1.34
N PHE A 17 -6.99 8.74 1.43
CA PHE A 17 -8.20 8.27 0.81
C PHE A 17 -8.00 8.03 -0.71
N CYS A 18 -7.48 9.01 -1.44
CA CYS A 18 -7.23 8.90 -2.87
C CYS A 18 -6.20 7.81 -3.21
N VAL A 19 -5.15 7.69 -2.40
CA VAL A 19 -4.12 6.66 -2.54
C VAL A 19 -4.71 5.26 -2.37
N LEU A 20 -5.42 5.01 -1.27
CA LEU A 20 -6.00 3.70 -1.01
C LEU A 20 -7.18 3.39 -1.95
N TYR A 21 -7.94 4.40 -2.38
CA TYR A 21 -8.92 4.22 -3.45
C TYR A 21 -8.25 3.64 -4.70
N ALA A 22 -7.18 4.27 -5.20
CA ALA A 22 -6.48 3.80 -6.39
C ALA A 22 -5.92 2.37 -6.23
N LEU A 23 -5.36 2.06 -5.05
CA LEU A 23 -4.85 0.72 -4.75
C LEU A 23 -5.96 -0.33 -4.71
N PHE A 24 -7.07 -0.04 -4.04
CA PHE A 24 -8.15 -1.00 -3.86
C PHE A 24 -9.05 -1.17 -5.08
N VAL A 25 -9.04 -0.21 -6.02
CA VAL A 25 -9.60 -0.42 -7.36
C VAL A 25 -8.77 -1.45 -8.14
N MET A 26 -7.43 -1.43 -8.03
CA MET A 26 -6.55 -2.33 -8.78
C MET A 26 -6.32 -3.69 -8.10
N ARG A 27 -6.50 -3.78 -6.78
CA ARG A 27 -6.22 -4.97 -5.98
C ARG A 27 -6.99 -6.23 -6.41
N PRO A 28 -8.30 -6.18 -6.70
CA PRO A 28 -9.05 -7.34 -7.16
C PRO A 28 -8.56 -7.88 -8.52
N PHE A 29 -8.13 -7.01 -9.42
CA PHE A 29 -7.56 -7.41 -10.72
C PHE A 29 -6.25 -8.19 -10.53
N ARG A 30 -5.38 -7.71 -9.64
CA ARG A 30 -4.14 -8.41 -9.28
C ARG A 30 -4.43 -9.75 -8.60
N SER A 31 -5.43 -9.81 -7.70
CA SER A 31 -5.76 -11.03 -6.96
C SER A 31 -6.44 -12.08 -7.84
N ALA A 32 -7.31 -11.66 -8.76
CA ALA A 32 -7.87 -12.56 -9.76
C ALA A 32 -6.79 -13.11 -10.69
N MET A 33 -5.81 -12.29 -11.11
CA MET A 33 -4.67 -12.79 -11.90
C MET A 33 -3.85 -13.81 -11.11
N ALA A 34 -3.63 -13.60 -9.81
CA ALA A 34 -2.95 -14.58 -8.96
C ALA A 34 -3.71 -15.92 -8.88
N ALA A 35 -5.05 -15.89 -8.83
CA ALA A 35 -5.87 -17.09 -8.87
C ALA A 35 -5.76 -17.81 -10.23
N GLN A 36 -5.71 -17.08 -11.34
CA GLN A 36 -5.53 -17.64 -12.68
C GLN A 36 -4.15 -18.27 -12.89
N ILE A 37 -3.10 -17.68 -12.32
CA ILE A 37 -1.73 -18.24 -12.36
C ILE A 37 -1.69 -19.60 -11.66
N GLY A 38 -2.48 -19.78 -10.60
CA GLY A 38 -2.47 -20.97 -9.76
C GLY A 38 -1.34 -20.98 -8.73
N THR A 39 -1.54 -21.75 -7.65
CA THR A 39 -0.64 -21.72 -6.48
C THR A 39 0.76 -22.25 -6.75
N SER A 40 0.94 -23.20 -7.66
CA SER A 40 2.25 -23.76 -8.04
C SER A 40 3.15 -22.70 -8.71
N ASP A 41 2.64 -22.05 -9.75
CA ASP A 41 3.43 -21.10 -10.53
C ASP A 41 3.54 -19.75 -9.82
N LEU A 42 2.53 -19.39 -9.02
CA LEU A 42 2.52 -18.17 -8.23
C LEU A 42 3.73 -18.09 -7.29
N THR A 43 4.22 -19.22 -6.78
CA THR A 43 5.42 -19.26 -5.93
C THR A 43 6.64 -18.71 -6.67
N TYR A 44 6.83 -19.08 -7.94
CA TYR A 44 7.92 -18.54 -8.76
C TYR A 44 7.76 -17.03 -9.02
N PHE A 45 6.54 -16.58 -9.30
CA PHE A 45 6.30 -15.14 -9.49
C PHE A 45 6.46 -14.33 -8.23
N LEU A 46 6.16 -14.89 -7.05
CA LEU A 46 6.47 -14.24 -5.76
C LEU A 46 7.98 -14.09 -5.56
N LEU A 47 8.80 -15.09 -5.93
CA LEU A 47 10.25 -14.94 -5.90
C LEU A 47 10.73 -13.82 -6.85
N ILE A 48 10.14 -13.71 -8.04
CA ILE A 48 10.42 -12.61 -8.96
C ILE A 48 10.02 -11.26 -8.33
N VAL A 49 8.86 -11.18 -7.68
CA VAL A 49 8.46 -9.96 -6.93
C VAL A 49 9.49 -9.60 -5.88
N VAL A 50 9.98 -10.56 -5.10
CA VAL A 50 11.01 -10.30 -4.09
C VAL A 50 12.28 -9.75 -4.74
N LEU A 51 12.76 -10.35 -5.83
CA LEU A 51 13.93 -9.87 -6.57
C LEU A 51 13.73 -8.45 -7.12
N VAL A 52 12.57 -8.19 -7.72
CA VAL A 52 12.22 -6.86 -8.24
C VAL A 52 12.18 -5.84 -7.10
N MET A 53 11.63 -6.19 -5.94
CA MET A 53 11.58 -5.31 -4.77
C MET A 53 12.97 -5.05 -4.18
N LEU A 54 13.85 -6.06 -4.16
CA LEU A 54 15.25 -5.87 -3.73
C LEU A 54 16.00 -4.88 -4.63
N LEU A 55 15.71 -4.87 -5.93
CA LEU A 55 16.29 -3.90 -6.88
C LEU A 55 15.59 -2.54 -6.81
N ALA A 56 14.29 -2.51 -6.58
CA ALA A 56 13.50 -1.28 -6.53
C ALA A 56 13.81 -0.44 -5.28
N ASN A 57 14.12 -1.07 -4.13
CA ASN A 57 14.44 -0.34 -2.89
C ASN A 57 15.65 0.59 -2.98
N PRO A 58 16.82 0.17 -3.51
CA PRO A 58 17.95 1.08 -3.75
C PRO A 58 17.61 2.21 -4.71
N ILE A 59 16.85 1.91 -5.77
CA ILE A 59 16.40 2.93 -6.74
C ILE A 59 15.51 3.96 -6.03
N TYR A 60 14.60 3.52 -5.17
CA TYR A 60 13.77 4.40 -4.36
C TYR A 60 14.61 5.29 -3.44
N SER A 61 15.55 4.72 -2.70
CA SER A 61 16.48 5.47 -1.84
C SER A 61 17.24 6.54 -2.63
N LEU A 62 17.71 6.20 -3.83
CA LEU A 62 18.42 7.10 -4.74
C LEU A 62 17.53 8.25 -5.25
N ILE A 63 16.26 7.96 -5.55
CA ILE A 63 15.29 8.99 -5.96
C ILE A 63 15.00 9.93 -4.79
N VAL A 64 14.73 9.37 -3.59
CA VAL A 64 14.43 10.17 -2.38
C VAL A 64 15.60 11.07 -2.00
N SER A 65 16.86 10.62 -2.16
CA SER A 65 18.05 11.43 -1.85
C SER A 65 18.32 12.57 -2.84
N ARG A 66 17.88 12.44 -4.10
CA ARG A 66 18.15 13.41 -5.16
C ARG A 66 16.99 14.35 -5.48
N VAL A 67 15.76 13.91 -5.22
CA VAL A 67 14.56 14.66 -5.57
C VAL A 67 14.08 15.48 -4.37
N LYS A 68 13.76 16.76 -4.60
CA LYS A 68 13.14 17.59 -3.56
C LYS A 68 11.83 16.96 -3.10
N GLU A 69 11.62 16.91 -1.78
CA GLU A 69 10.43 16.33 -1.15
C GLU A 69 9.10 16.82 -1.79
N SER A 70 9.02 18.11 -2.11
CA SER A 70 7.86 18.72 -2.74
C SER A 70 7.51 18.16 -4.13
N ARG A 71 8.47 17.55 -4.83
CA ARG A 71 8.30 16.96 -6.18
C ARG A 71 8.26 15.44 -6.16
N LEU A 72 8.67 14.81 -5.06
CA LEU A 72 8.79 13.36 -4.95
C LEU A 72 7.47 12.64 -5.28
N VAL A 73 6.35 13.08 -4.66
CA VAL A 73 5.01 12.54 -4.92
C VAL A 73 4.67 12.67 -6.41
N THR A 74 4.92 13.86 -6.99
CA THR A 74 4.59 14.13 -8.40
C THR A 74 5.34 13.22 -9.37
N TYR A 75 6.63 12.97 -9.14
CA TYR A 75 7.44 12.13 -10.03
C TYR A 75 7.06 10.64 -9.89
N ILE A 76 6.93 10.14 -8.66
CA ILE A 76 6.62 8.73 -8.44
C ILE A 76 5.19 8.40 -8.86
N TYR A 77 4.20 9.22 -8.45
CA TYR A 77 2.82 8.96 -8.86
C TYR A 77 2.62 9.20 -10.36
N GLY A 78 3.28 10.22 -10.94
CA GLY A 78 3.27 10.45 -12.39
C GLY A 78 3.80 9.26 -13.18
N PHE A 79 4.90 8.64 -12.71
CA PHE A 79 5.41 7.41 -13.29
C PHE A 79 4.37 6.27 -13.25
N PHE A 80 3.71 6.06 -12.11
CA PHE A 80 2.70 5.01 -11.99
C PHE A 80 1.42 5.30 -12.78
N ILE A 81 1.01 6.56 -12.88
CA ILE A 81 -0.10 6.98 -13.75
C ILE A 81 0.22 6.66 -15.22
N LEU A 82 1.43 6.98 -15.67
CA LEU A 82 1.86 6.63 -17.03
C LEU A 82 1.83 5.11 -17.27
N ASN A 83 2.27 4.31 -16.29
CA ASN A 83 2.19 2.85 -16.36
C ASN A 83 0.74 2.36 -16.41
N LEU A 84 -0.18 2.95 -15.63
CA LEU A 84 -1.60 2.60 -15.68
C LEU A 84 -2.21 2.88 -17.06
N PHE A 85 -1.89 4.02 -17.67
CA PHE A 85 -2.31 4.32 -19.04
C PHE A 85 -1.72 3.33 -20.06
N LEU A 86 -0.45 2.93 -19.87
CA LEU A 86 0.19 1.94 -20.72
C LEU A 86 -0.51 0.58 -20.59
N TYR A 87 -0.81 0.11 -19.36
CA TYR A 87 -1.55 -1.13 -19.15
C TYR A 87 -2.98 -1.04 -19.70
N ALA A 88 -3.66 0.09 -19.55
CA ALA A 88 -4.98 0.30 -20.15
C ALA A 88 -4.93 0.20 -21.68
N PHE A 89 -3.92 0.80 -22.30
CA PHE A 89 -3.71 0.73 -23.74
C PHE A 89 -3.39 -0.70 -24.21
N ILE A 90 -2.46 -1.39 -23.54
CA ILE A 90 -2.07 -2.77 -23.89
C ILE A 90 -3.24 -3.73 -23.67
N ASN A 91 -4.00 -3.59 -22.58
CA ASN A 91 -5.16 -4.45 -22.31
C ASN A 91 -6.29 -4.24 -23.34
N ASN A 92 -6.42 -3.04 -23.90
CA ASN A 92 -7.38 -2.79 -24.98
C ASN A 92 -6.97 -3.44 -26.31
N LEU A 93 -5.64 -3.56 -26.57
CA LEU A 93 -5.12 -4.21 -27.78
C LEU A 93 -5.09 -5.75 -27.64
N TYR A 94 -4.77 -6.23 -26.46
CA TYR A 94 -4.57 -7.66 -26.17
C TYR A 94 -5.36 -8.02 -24.89
N PRO A 95 -6.69 -8.06 -24.94
CA PRO A 95 -7.52 -8.44 -23.80
C PRO A 95 -7.17 -9.89 -23.39
N ASP A 96 -7.16 -10.12 -22.09
CA ASP A 96 -6.93 -11.44 -21.45
C ASP A 96 -5.58 -12.10 -21.78
N ASN A 97 -4.59 -11.33 -22.22
CA ASN A 97 -3.26 -11.86 -22.47
C ASN A 97 -2.57 -12.23 -21.15
N TYR A 98 -2.20 -13.51 -21.02
CA TYR A 98 -1.56 -14.07 -19.82
C TYR A 98 -0.28 -13.33 -19.42
N VAL A 99 0.59 -13.01 -20.40
CA VAL A 99 1.88 -12.33 -20.12
C VAL A 99 1.64 -10.92 -19.59
N VAL A 100 0.65 -10.21 -20.14
CA VAL A 100 0.24 -8.88 -19.66
C VAL A 100 -0.30 -8.99 -18.24
N GLY A 101 -1.12 -9.98 -17.95
CA GLY A 101 -1.66 -10.20 -16.61
C GLY A 101 -0.58 -10.53 -15.57
N VAL A 102 0.38 -11.39 -15.90
CA VAL A 102 1.52 -11.72 -15.02
C VAL A 102 2.40 -10.49 -14.78
N SER A 103 2.70 -9.73 -15.84
CA SER A 103 3.47 -8.49 -15.71
C SER A 103 2.76 -7.46 -14.80
N PHE A 104 1.44 -7.34 -14.94
CA PHE A 104 0.61 -6.51 -14.06
C PHE A 104 0.64 -7.00 -12.62
N TYR A 105 0.58 -8.31 -12.37
CA TYR A 105 0.70 -8.90 -11.04
C TYR A 105 2.01 -8.48 -10.36
N ILE A 106 3.14 -8.61 -11.04
CA ILE A 106 4.46 -8.23 -10.52
C ILE A 106 4.52 -6.72 -10.27
N TRP A 107 4.12 -5.94 -11.28
CA TRP A 107 4.12 -4.48 -11.23
C TRP A 107 3.25 -3.93 -10.09
N TYR A 108 2.07 -4.51 -9.86
CA TYR A 108 1.17 -4.05 -8.81
C TYR A 108 1.80 -4.13 -7.40
N ASN A 109 2.61 -5.14 -7.12
CA ASN A 109 3.29 -5.24 -5.83
C ASN A 109 4.30 -4.08 -5.64
N VAL A 110 5.03 -3.72 -6.70
CA VAL A 110 5.92 -2.54 -6.70
C VAL A 110 5.12 -1.26 -6.54
N PHE A 111 4.06 -1.10 -7.32
CA PHE A 111 3.13 0.03 -7.27
C PHE A 111 2.59 0.25 -5.85
N ASN A 112 2.04 -0.79 -5.23
CA ASN A 112 1.50 -0.74 -3.87
C ASN A 112 2.54 -0.25 -2.86
N PHE A 113 3.74 -0.84 -2.87
CA PHE A 113 4.81 -0.47 -1.97
C PHE A 113 5.22 1.00 -2.12
N PHE A 114 5.50 1.45 -3.33
CA PHE A 114 6.01 2.80 -3.58
C PHE A 114 4.96 3.87 -3.28
N VAL A 115 3.73 3.67 -3.70
CA VAL A 115 2.67 4.67 -3.55
C VAL A 115 2.36 4.90 -2.07
N VAL A 116 2.29 3.84 -1.26
CA VAL A 116 2.09 3.95 0.19
C VAL A 116 3.32 4.53 0.89
N SER A 117 4.53 4.09 0.53
CA SER A 117 5.77 4.58 1.13
C SER A 117 5.96 6.08 0.91
N VAL A 118 5.70 6.56 -0.31
CA VAL A 118 5.79 8.00 -0.65
C VAL A 118 4.73 8.82 0.06
N PHE A 119 3.51 8.28 0.21
CA PHE A 119 2.46 8.92 1.01
C PHE A 119 2.94 9.13 2.45
N TRP A 120 3.42 8.07 3.11
CA TRP A 120 3.88 8.16 4.50
C TRP A 120 5.09 9.05 4.65
N ALA A 121 6.07 8.97 3.74
CA ALA A 121 7.23 9.86 3.74
C ALA A 121 6.83 11.34 3.71
N LYS A 122 5.87 11.71 2.85
CA LYS A 122 5.34 13.08 2.78
C LYS A 122 4.54 13.47 4.02
N THR A 123 3.72 12.54 4.52
CA THR A 123 2.81 12.82 5.64
C THR A 123 3.58 12.99 6.95
N VAL A 124 4.55 12.11 7.25
CA VAL A 124 5.36 12.20 8.48
C VAL A 124 6.08 13.55 8.57
N ASN A 125 6.63 14.03 7.47
CA ASN A 125 7.34 15.33 7.42
C ASN A 125 6.40 16.55 7.55
N SER A 126 5.07 16.33 7.48
CA SER A 126 4.07 17.40 7.58
C SER A 126 3.48 17.57 8.99
N PHE A 127 3.89 16.74 9.95
CA PHE A 127 3.41 16.79 11.34
C PHE A 127 4.56 16.79 12.34
N GLN A 128 4.37 17.49 13.48
CA GLN A 128 5.28 17.40 14.62
C GLN A 128 5.07 16.07 15.36
N THR A 129 6.12 15.57 16.00
CA THR A 129 6.15 14.25 16.65
C THR A 129 5.03 14.05 17.69
N ASP A 130 4.69 15.09 18.46
CA ASP A 130 3.65 14.99 19.49
C ASP A 130 2.24 14.96 18.91
N ASP A 131 2.02 15.61 17.78
CA ASP A 131 0.74 15.66 17.08
C ASP A 131 0.48 14.39 16.25
N SER A 132 1.54 13.70 15.82
CA SER A 132 1.47 12.53 14.95
C SER A 132 0.62 11.41 15.56
N LYS A 133 0.80 11.11 16.85
CA LYS A 133 0.04 10.07 17.57
C LYS A 133 -1.46 10.32 17.57
N LYS A 134 -1.88 11.60 17.58
CA LYS A 134 -3.28 12.01 17.62
C LYS A 134 -3.95 11.92 16.24
N TYR A 135 -3.21 12.27 15.19
CA TYR A 135 -3.80 12.45 13.85
C TYR A 135 -3.64 11.24 12.92
N PHE A 136 -2.65 10.38 13.15
CA PHE A 136 -2.43 9.23 12.27
C PHE A 136 -3.59 8.23 12.26
N GLY A 137 -4.27 8.04 13.40
CA GLY A 137 -5.49 7.21 13.44
C GLY A 137 -6.62 7.77 12.55
N ILE A 138 -6.79 9.12 12.55
CA ILE A 138 -7.78 9.77 11.71
C ILE A 138 -7.39 9.66 10.23
N ILE A 139 -6.12 9.92 9.90
CA ILE A 139 -5.61 9.78 8.52
C ILE A 139 -5.80 8.35 8.02
N SER A 140 -5.47 7.33 8.84
CA SER A 140 -5.67 5.93 8.51
C SER A 140 -7.14 5.58 8.27
N ALA A 141 -8.06 6.14 9.07
CA ALA A 141 -9.49 5.95 8.88
C ALA A 141 -9.99 6.50 7.53
N PHE A 142 -9.51 7.69 7.11
CA PHE A 142 -9.78 8.21 5.76
C PHE A 142 -9.27 7.25 4.69
N GLY A 143 -8.07 6.68 4.88
CA GLY A 143 -7.52 5.67 3.98
C GLY A 143 -8.43 4.43 3.87
N SER A 144 -8.91 3.91 5.01
CA SER A 144 -9.84 2.77 5.02
C SER A 144 -11.16 3.09 4.30
N ALA A 145 -11.68 4.32 4.42
CA ALA A 145 -12.85 4.75 3.67
C ALA A 145 -12.57 4.78 2.14
N GLY A 146 -11.37 5.24 1.73
CA GLY A 146 -10.93 5.19 0.34
C GLY A 146 -10.80 3.76 -0.19
N ALA A 147 -10.22 2.87 0.60
CA ALA A 147 -10.11 1.45 0.29
C ALA A 147 -11.49 0.79 0.12
N TRP A 148 -12.42 1.08 1.02
CA TRP A 148 -13.79 0.60 0.94
C TRP A 148 -14.48 1.08 -0.34
N LEU A 149 -14.41 2.38 -0.64
CA LEU A 149 -15.01 2.93 -1.85
C LEU A 149 -14.36 2.35 -3.12
N GLY A 150 -13.05 2.14 -3.13
CA GLY A 150 -12.34 1.48 -4.23
C GLY A 150 -12.84 0.06 -4.48
N SER A 151 -12.97 -0.73 -3.41
CA SER A 151 -13.51 -2.10 -3.49
C SER A 151 -14.98 -2.09 -3.95
N GLN A 152 -15.82 -1.21 -3.41
CA GLN A 152 -17.21 -1.08 -3.82
C GLN A 152 -17.34 -0.69 -5.31
N SER A 153 -16.47 0.19 -5.80
CA SER A 153 -16.48 0.59 -7.22
C SER A 153 -16.22 -0.63 -8.11
N VAL A 154 -15.31 -1.53 -7.73
CA VAL A 154 -15.05 -2.75 -8.51
C VAL A 154 -16.22 -3.74 -8.38
N LEU A 155 -16.70 -3.96 -7.16
CA LEU A 155 -17.81 -4.91 -6.91
C LEU A 155 -19.06 -4.57 -7.73
N LEU A 156 -19.40 -3.29 -7.80
CA LEU A 156 -20.68 -2.83 -8.40
C LEU A 156 -20.58 -2.49 -9.89
N PHE A 157 -19.40 -1.97 -10.35
CA PHE A 157 -19.36 -1.33 -11.68
C PHE A 157 -18.13 -1.67 -12.53
N LEU A 158 -16.98 -2.01 -11.93
CA LEU A 158 -15.71 -2.03 -12.66
C LEU A 158 -15.11 -3.43 -12.86
N ALA A 159 -15.74 -4.49 -12.33
CA ALA A 159 -15.16 -5.84 -12.34
C ALA A 159 -14.91 -6.37 -13.79
N ASP A 160 -15.75 -6.01 -14.73
CA ASP A 160 -15.68 -6.35 -16.16
C ASP A 160 -15.05 -5.25 -17.02
N LEU A 161 -14.68 -4.11 -16.43
CA LEU A 161 -14.17 -2.91 -17.12
C LEU A 161 -12.72 -2.58 -16.68
N PRO A 162 -11.72 -3.42 -16.99
CA PRO A 162 -10.34 -3.23 -16.50
C PRO A 162 -9.74 -1.89 -16.94
N VAL A 163 -9.99 -1.44 -18.16
CA VAL A 163 -9.51 -0.15 -18.66
C VAL A 163 -10.10 1.00 -17.86
N VAL A 164 -11.40 0.98 -17.58
CA VAL A 164 -12.07 2.03 -16.79
C VAL A 164 -11.54 2.02 -15.35
N ALA A 165 -11.31 0.84 -14.77
CA ALA A 165 -10.72 0.70 -13.44
C ALA A 165 -9.32 1.33 -13.37
N MET A 166 -8.46 1.11 -14.39
CA MET A 166 -7.13 1.73 -14.47
C MET A 166 -7.21 3.27 -14.60
N LEU A 167 -8.19 3.78 -15.35
CA LEU A 167 -8.44 5.22 -15.45
C LEU A 167 -8.93 5.80 -14.12
N CYS A 168 -9.84 5.13 -13.41
CA CYS A 168 -10.30 5.53 -12.08
C CYS A 168 -9.15 5.57 -11.05
N ALA A 169 -8.27 4.55 -11.06
CA ALA A 169 -7.08 4.54 -10.22
C ALA A 169 -6.13 5.70 -10.56
N SER A 170 -5.96 6.01 -11.85
CA SER A 170 -5.14 7.15 -12.30
C SER A 170 -5.71 8.49 -11.81
N VAL A 171 -7.02 8.68 -11.86
CA VAL A 171 -7.70 9.87 -11.30
C VAL A 171 -7.44 9.98 -9.80
N GLY A 172 -7.54 8.87 -9.06
CA GLY A 172 -7.20 8.84 -7.63
C GLY A 172 -5.77 9.32 -7.35
N LEU A 173 -4.79 8.84 -8.13
CA LEU A 173 -3.40 9.29 -7.98
C LEU A 173 -3.19 10.76 -8.38
N ILE A 174 -3.87 11.26 -9.42
CA ILE A 174 -3.81 12.67 -9.82
C ILE A 174 -4.35 13.56 -8.70
N LEU A 175 -5.48 13.22 -8.10
CA LEU A 175 -6.03 13.91 -6.94
C LEU A 175 -5.07 13.84 -5.75
N GLY A 176 -4.42 12.69 -5.54
CA GLY A 176 -3.35 12.53 -4.54
C GLY A 176 -2.18 13.49 -4.77
N ILE A 177 -1.72 13.69 -6.00
CA ILE A 177 -0.69 14.69 -6.34
C ILE A 177 -1.15 16.10 -5.97
N VAL A 178 -2.37 16.47 -6.33
CA VAL A 178 -2.92 17.80 -6.03
C VAL A 178 -2.98 18.02 -4.52
N LEU A 179 -3.52 17.07 -3.76
CA LEU A 179 -3.62 17.15 -2.31
C LEU A 179 -2.25 17.20 -1.63
N SER A 180 -1.28 16.43 -2.13
CA SER A 180 0.09 16.44 -1.60
C SER A 180 0.77 17.81 -1.71
N ARG A 181 0.43 18.61 -2.72
CA ARG A 181 0.96 19.97 -2.90
C ARG A 181 0.34 20.98 -1.93
N LEU A 182 -0.86 20.70 -1.42
CA LEU A 182 -1.52 21.51 -0.40
C LEU A 182 -1.02 21.22 1.01
N LEU A 183 -0.25 20.13 1.19
CA LEU A 183 0.31 19.73 2.46
C LEU A 183 1.61 20.51 2.72
N ASN A 184 1.58 21.37 3.72
CA ASN A 184 2.76 22.13 4.12
C ASN A 184 3.72 21.25 4.92
N SER A 185 4.97 21.16 4.51
CA SER A 185 6.04 20.50 5.30
C SER A 185 6.44 21.40 6.46
N VAL A 186 6.45 20.85 7.67
CA VAL A 186 6.88 21.55 8.88
C VAL A 186 8.41 21.51 9.01
N SER A 187 9.04 20.45 8.51
CA SER A 187 10.49 20.27 8.52
C SER A 187 11.08 20.55 7.15
N SER A 188 11.85 21.63 7.06
CA SER A 188 12.69 21.93 5.87
C SER A 188 14.05 21.24 5.92
N GLU A 189 14.34 20.49 6.97
CA GLU A 189 15.59 19.76 7.09
C GLU A 189 15.50 18.48 6.24
N ILE A 190 16.13 18.59 5.06
CA ILE A 190 16.60 17.39 4.35
C ILE A 190 17.47 16.65 5.38
N ILE A 191 17.00 15.52 5.88
CA ILE A 191 17.88 14.57 6.52
C ILE A 191 18.86 14.18 5.42
N LYS A 192 19.99 14.89 5.36
CA LYS A 192 21.14 14.48 4.57
C LYS A 192 21.60 13.16 5.17
N LYS A 193 21.01 12.07 4.70
CA LYS A 193 21.60 10.77 4.91
C LYS A 193 22.94 10.83 4.21
N GLU A 194 24.03 10.82 4.97
CA GLU A 194 25.36 10.66 4.42
C GLU A 194 25.30 9.52 3.40
N ASN A 195 25.96 9.70 2.26
CA ASN A 195 26.05 8.69 1.21
C ASN A 195 26.90 7.50 1.72
N SER A 196 26.38 6.77 2.67
CA SER A 196 26.88 5.46 3.02
C SER A 196 26.54 4.54 1.85
N GLY A 197 27.54 3.85 1.32
CA GLY A 197 27.33 2.94 0.19
C GLY A 197 26.31 1.86 0.59
N PHE A 198 25.53 1.35 -0.37
CA PHE A 198 24.51 0.31 -0.16
C PHE A 198 25.02 -0.87 0.70
N LEU A 199 26.26 -1.30 0.51
CA LEU A 199 26.87 -2.39 1.30
C LEU A 199 27.15 -1.99 2.75
N SER A 200 27.51 -0.72 3.01
CA SER A 200 27.71 -0.24 4.40
C SER A 200 26.37 -0.11 5.13
N GLU A 201 25.31 0.36 4.46
CA GLU A 201 23.96 0.38 5.05
C GLU A 201 23.46 -1.03 5.40
N LEU A 202 23.68 -2.01 4.52
CA LEU A 202 23.34 -3.40 4.82
C LEU A 202 24.12 -3.95 6.02
N SER A 203 25.43 -3.68 6.08
CA SER A 203 26.25 -4.15 7.21
C SER A 203 25.82 -3.55 8.54
N GLU A 204 25.48 -2.26 8.57
CA GLU A 204 24.94 -1.59 9.76
C GLU A 204 23.59 -2.20 10.21
N GLN A 205 22.71 -2.51 9.26
CA GLN A 205 21.43 -3.16 9.54
C GLN A 205 21.66 -4.57 10.16
N PHE A 206 22.58 -5.36 9.62
CA PHE A 206 22.92 -6.67 10.19
C PHE A 206 23.50 -6.56 11.59
N ILE A 207 24.35 -5.57 11.86
CA ILE A 207 24.90 -5.31 13.20
C ILE A 207 23.75 -4.93 14.16
N GLN A 208 22.82 -4.07 13.75
CA GLN A 208 21.65 -3.71 14.58
C GLN A 208 20.76 -4.91 14.89
N ILE A 209 20.52 -5.80 13.92
CA ILE A 209 19.74 -7.03 14.13
C ILE A 209 20.41 -7.90 15.19
N LYS A 210 21.75 -8.03 15.15
CA LYS A 210 22.50 -8.84 16.09
C LYS A 210 22.57 -8.23 17.49
N SER A 211 22.72 -6.92 17.59
CA SER A 211 22.92 -6.20 18.85
C SER A 211 21.63 -5.84 19.57
N ASN A 212 20.55 -5.56 18.86
CA ASN A 212 19.30 -5.06 19.44
C ASN A 212 18.23 -6.17 19.55
N LYS A 213 17.93 -6.55 20.80
CA LYS A 213 16.90 -7.58 21.10
C LYS A 213 15.54 -7.23 20.55
N LEU A 214 15.11 -5.94 20.61
CA LEU A 214 13.81 -5.49 20.12
C LEU A 214 13.72 -5.66 18.59
N VAL A 215 14.76 -5.25 17.86
CA VAL A 215 14.79 -5.39 16.39
C VAL A 215 14.68 -6.86 15.99
N ARG A 216 15.36 -7.76 16.68
CA ARG A 216 15.29 -9.20 16.43
C ARG A 216 13.90 -9.77 16.71
N GLN A 217 13.25 -9.37 17.81
CA GLN A 217 11.89 -9.79 18.12
C GLN A 217 10.88 -9.30 17.08
N LEU A 218 10.99 -8.04 16.62
CA LEU A 218 10.15 -7.49 15.56
C LEU A 218 10.35 -8.23 14.23
N LEU A 219 11.59 -8.61 13.89
CA LEU A 219 11.86 -9.40 12.68
C LEU A 219 11.23 -10.79 12.75
N ILE A 220 11.35 -11.49 13.89
CA ILE A 220 10.73 -12.80 14.09
C ILE A 220 9.21 -12.68 13.99
N TYR A 221 8.62 -11.66 14.62
CA TYR A 221 7.19 -11.38 14.53
C TYR A 221 6.76 -11.13 13.08
N ALA A 222 7.44 -10.23 12.36
CA ALA A 222 7.14 -9.92 10.98
C ALA A 222 7.27 -11.16 10.06
N PHE A 223 8.28 -12.00 10.29
CA PHE A 223 8.47 -13.25 9.56
C PHE A 223 7.30 -14.22 9.78
N LEU A 224 6.95 -14.50 11.05
CA LEU A 224 5.86 -15.41 11.38
C LEU A 224 4.51 -14.89 10.85
N TRP A 225 4.26 -13.60 11.01
CA TRP A 225 3.07 -12.95 10.46
C TRP A 225 2.99 -13.08 8.94
N THR A 226 4.10 -12.82 8.23
CA THR A 226 4.15 -12.93 6.78
C THR A 226 3.93 -14.36 6.32
N CYS A 227 4.54 -15.36 6.99
CA CYS A 227 4.31 -16.76 6.68
C CYS A 227 2.84 -17.14 6.82
N LEU A 228 2.20 -16.77 7.94
CA LEU A 228 0.79 -17.05 8.19
C LEU A 228 -0.10 -16.35 7.15
N ALA A 229 0.09 -15.06 6.93
CA ALA A 229 -0.68 -14.27 5.98
C ALA A 229 -0.55 -14.81 4.55
N THR A 230 0.66 -15.21 4.13
CA THR A 230 0.91 -15.80 2.82
C THR A 230 0.22 -17.15 2.70
N SER A 231 0.30 -18.01 3.72
CA SER A 231 -0.40 -19.31 3.72
C SER A 231 -1.92 -19.13 3.57
N LEU A 232 -2.51 -18.25 4.36
CA LEU A 232 -3.94 -17.93 4.27
C LEU A 232 -4.32 -17.36 2.90
N TYR A 233 -3.47 -16.53 2.33
CA TYR A 233 -3.65 -15.99 0.98
C TYR A 233 -3.68 -17.09 -0.07
N PHE A 234 -2.75 -18.05 -0.03
CA PHE A 234 -2.73 -19.19 -0.97
C PHE A 234 -3.98 -20.06 -0.83
N PHE A 235 -4.40 -20.39 0.39
CA PHE A 235 -5.64 -21.11 0.63
C PHE A 235 -6.85 -20.35 0.08
N GLY A 236 -6.92 -19.04 0.29
CA GLY A 236 -7.98 -18.21 -0.26
C GLY A 236 -8.03 -18.23 -1.79
N LEU A 237 -6.86 -18.14 -2.46
CA LEU A 237 -6.77 -18.23 -3.92
C LEU A 237 -7.27 -19.60 -4.43
N GLU A 238 -6.87 -20.69 -3.78
CA GLU A 238 -7.27 -22.04 -4.15
C GLU A 238 -8.77 -22.26 -4.02
N ILE A 239 -9.35 -21.79 -2.91
CA ILE A 239 -10.82 -21.86 -2.66
C ILE A 239 -11.56 -21.08 -3.74
N ILE A 240 -11.14 -19.85 -4.04
CA ILE A 240 -11.80 -18.99 -5.04
C ILE A 240 -11.68 -19.60 -6.43
N ASN A 241 -10.53 -20.13 -6.79
CA ASN A 241 -10.31 -20.76 -8.09
C ASN A 241 -11.14 -22.06 -8.27
N LYS A 242 -11.35 -22.81 -7.19
CA LYS A 242 -12.27 -23.96 -7.19
C LYS A 242 -13.74 -23.56 -7.28
N TYR A 243 -14.09 -22.40 -6.71
CA TYR A 243 -15.48 -21.90 -6.74
C TYR A 243 -15.85 -21.38 -8.11
N SER A 244 -14.99 -20.58 -8.74
CA SER A 244 -15.20 -20.02 -10.08
C SER A 244 -13.88 -19.82 -10.81
N THR A 245 -13.86 -20.19 -12.09
CA THR A 245 -12.76 -19.90 -13.03
C THR A 245 -12.99 -18.62 -13.82
N ASP A 246 -14.17 -18.00 -13.70
CA ASP A 246 -14.47 -16.72 -14.33
C ASP A 246 -13.72 -15.58 -13.63
N VAL A 247 -12.90 -14.86 -14.40
CA VAL A 247 -12.04 -13.78 -13.93
C VAL A 247 -12.87 -12.62 -13.37
N VAL A 248 -14.03 -12.30 -13.98
CA VAL A 248 -14.91 -11.23 -13.53
C VAL A 248 -15.54 -11.58 -12.17
N GLU A 249 -15.99 -12.82 -12.05
CA GLU A 249 -16.55 -13.31 -10.78
C GLU A 249 -15.48 -13.33 -9.68
N GLN A 250 -14.26 -13.78 -9.96
CA GLN A 250 -13.14 -13.73 -9.02
C GLN A 250 -12.85 -12.29 -8.56
N ARG A 251 -12.83 -11.31 -9.47
CA ARG A 251 -12.68 -9.88 -9.12
C ARG A 251 -13.76 -9.41 -8.18
N LYS A 252 -15.02 -9.80 -8.40
CA LYS A 252 -16.15 -9.48 -7.52
C LYS A 252 -16.00 -10.11 -6.13
N ILE A 253 -15.58 -11.36 -6.05
CA ILE A 253 -15.36 -12.06 -4.76
C ILE A 253 -14.26 -11.38 -3.96
N PHE A 254 -13.11 -11.06 -4.56
CA PHE A 254 -12.04 -10.33 -3.90
C PHE A 254 -12.48 -8.93 -3.45
N SER A 255 -13.25 -8.23 -4.29
CA SER A 255 -13.80 -6.92 -3.93
C SER A 255 -14.80 -7.01 -2.78
N LEU A 256 -15.64 -8.05 -2.75
CA LEU A 256 -16.58 -8.28 -1.66
C LEU A 256 -15.84 -8.52 -0.33
N ALA A 257 -14.80 -9.35 -0.36
CA ALA A 257 -13.98 -9.60 0.82
C ALA A 257 -13.35 -8.31 1.36
N ASP A 258 -12.75 -7.50 0.48
CA ASP A 258 -12.19 -6.19 0.85
C ASP A 258 -13.27 -5.23 1.35
N SER A 259 -14.46 -5.25 0.76
CA SER A 259 -15.61 -4.42 1.15
C SER A 259 -16.15 -4.74 2.55
N VAL A 260 -15.95 -5.96 3.04
CA VAL A 260 -16.31 -6.35 4.41
C VAL A 260 -15.18 -6.00 5.39
N VAL A 261 -13.93 -6.28 5.01
CA VAL A 261 -12.77 -6.09 5.91
C VAL A 261 -12.46 -4.61 6.13
N THR A 262 -12.59 -3.76 5.10
CA THR A 262 -12.20 -2.35 5.21
C THR A 262 -13.06 -1.54 6.19
N PRO A 263 -14.41 -1.68 6.30
CA PRO A 263 -15.19 -1.02 7.34
C PRO A 263 -14.81 -1.50 8.75
N ILE A 264 -14.56 -2.79 8.93
CA ILE A 264 -14.11 -3.33 10.22
C ILE A 264 -12.80 -2.66 10.63
N SER A 265 -11.85 -2.58 9.70
CA SER A 265 -10.57 -1.88 9.91
C SER A 265 -10.76 -0.40 10.24
N PHE A 266 -11.70 0.28 9.56
CA PHE A 266 -12.04 1.68 9.83
C PHE A 266 -12.52 1.88 11.27
N PHE A 267 -13.46 1.09 11.73
CA PHE A 267 -13.95 1.16 13.12
C PHE A 267 -12.86 0.79 14.12
N ALA A 268 -12.07 -0.25 13.84
CA ALA A 268 -10.96 -0.63 14.69
C ALA A 268 -9.93 0.51 14.84
N GLN A 269 -9.57 1.19 13.75
CA GLN A 269 -8.65 2.32 13.77
C GLN A 269 -9.18 3.51 14.56
N LEU A 270 -10.47 3.82 14.49
CA LEU A 270 -11.06 4.93 15.20
C LEU A 270 -11.22 4.70 16.71
N PHE A 271 -11.60 3.49 17.11
CA PHE A 271 -12.00 3.19 18.48
C PHE A 271 -10.96 2.37 19.23
N LEU A 272 -10.47 1.28 18.65
CA LEU A 272 -9.57 0.35 19.33
C LEU A 272 -8.15 0.91 19.46
N THR A 273 -7.62 1.56 18.43
CA THR A 273 -6.26 2.11 18.47
C THR A 273 -6.10 3.10 19.63
N ARG A 274 -7.07 3.99 19.81
CA ARG A 274 -7.04 4.93 20.92
C ARG A 274 -7.15 4.23 22.26
N PHE A 275 -8.09 3.30 22.39
CA PHE A 275 -8.31 2.53 23.62
C PHE A 275 -7.05 1.78 24.05
N PHE A 276 -6.35 1.14 23.12
CA PHE A 276 -5.11 0.41 23.41
C PHE A 276 -3.94 1.34 23.73
N LEU A 277 -3.79 2.46 23.03
CA LEU A 277 -2.70 3.42 23.27
C LEU A 277 -2.85 4.16 24.60
N GLU A 278 -4.07 4.43 25.06
CA GLU A 278 -4.35 5.11 26.33
C GLU A 278 -4.40 4.14 27.53
N SER A 279 -4.56 2.84 27.29
CA SER A 279 -4.68 1.83 28.33
C SER A 279 -3.34 1.46 28.94
N ARG A 280 -3.16 1.71 30.25
CA ARG A 280 -1.97 1.28 31.02
C ARG A 280 -1.88 -0.23 31.20
N PHE A 281 -2.96 -0.99 30.95
CA PHE A 281 -3.02 -2.44 31.13
C PHE A 281 -2.38 -3.23 29.98
N PHE A 282 -2.28 -2.65 28.82
CA PHE A 282 -1.70 -3.30 27.65
C PHE A 282 -0.34 -2.64 27.36
N GLY A 283 0.71 -3.28 27.86
CA GLY A 283 2.07 -2.84 27.51
C GLY A 283 2.32 -2.88 26.00
N ILE A 284 3.39 -2.23 25.55
CA ILE A 284 3.85 -2.18 24.14
C ILE A 284 3.83 -3.58 23.47
N THR A 285 4.06 -4.64 24.24
CA THR A 285 4.03 -6.04 23.78
C THR A 285 2.65 -6.45 23.22
N PHE A 286 1.54 -6.00 23.81
CA PHE A 286 0.21 -6.34 23.33
C PHE A 286 -0.16 -5.56 22.06
N VAL A 287 0.25 -4.29 21.97
CA VAL A 287 0.05 -3.46 20.77
C VAL A 287 0.85 -4.00 19.56
N LEU A 288 1.95 -4.70 19.82
CA LEU A 288 2.75 -5.34 18.77
C LEU A 288 2.24 -6.73 18.38
N ILE A 289 1.33 -7.31 19.14
CA ILE A 289 0.73 -8.63 18.87
C ILE A 289 -0.59 -8.49 18.09
N THR A 290 -1.26 -7.35 18.20
CA THR A 290 -2.50 -7.04 17.45
C THR A 290 -2.23 -6.28 16.17
#